data_8362ea740cd6177424ca5affab43036d
#
_entry.id   8362ea740cd6177424ca5affab43036d
#
_cell.length_a   1.000
_cell.length_b   1.000
_cell.length_c   1.000
_cell.angle_alpha   90.00
_cell.angle_beta   90.00
_cell.angle_gamma   90.00
#
_symmetry.space_group_name_H-M   'P 1'
#
loop_
_entity.id
_entity.type
_entity.pdbx_description
1 polymer ?
#
loop_
_entity_poly.entity_id
_entity_poly.type
_entity_poly.pdbx_seq_one_letter_code
_entity_poly.pdbx_strand_id
1 'polypeptide(L)'
;MNDRIDAVLVDTSVYHKKQCDFEGITNSIIPMLLQLLRANNIKLLSHPILMREIKKHIGQSELISRINNFQSALRKYNKQLQMIGTSAEELNQKLEALNMEKRLTTCFEAFYEYATVIPDANVNDVFDDYFNARPPFRAEGEKKHEFPDAFILKGLKKYCENNPDETILVISDDSDWKNTLEENKQVIVISDLEAAMVLLWEQLDDKAELFQMLLSKMNKKICSEIKNAALCEAFCIDAIDSTAEVEIKDIKVSSIKEDVIPLDVEADCVLLQITATLDVDGYS
;
A
#
# COMPACT_ATOMS: atom_id res chain seq x y z
N MET A 1 26.04 13.36 -4.54
CA MET A 1 24.96 14.25 -4.07
C MET A 1 23.75 13.36 -3.96
N ASN A 2 23.21 13.15 -2.78
CA ASN A 2 21.87 12.55 -2.67
C ASN A 2 20.91 13.67 -3.01
N ASP A 3 20.44 13.71 -4.23
CA ASP A 3 19.44 14.69 -4.63
C ASP A 3 18.15 14.36 -3.90
N ARG A 4 17.66 15.31 -3.10
CA ARG A 4 16.40 15.13 -2.37
C ARG A 4 15.28 14.95 -3.36
N ILE A 5 14.42 13.96 -3.13
CA ILE A 5 13.23 13.68 -3.95
C ILE A 5 12.16 14.71 -3.59
N ASP A 6 11.63 15.40 -4.60
CA ASP A 6 10.61 16.45 -4.45
C ASP A 6 9.23 15.96 -4.90
N ALA A 7 9.18 15.01 -5.83
CA ALA A 7 7.93 14.48 -6.35
C ALA A 7 8.04 12.98 -6.65
N VAL A 8 6.91 12.27 -6.60
CA VAL A 8 6.80 10.84 -6.89
C VAL A 8 5.67 10.59 -7.88
N LEU A 9 5.95 9.85 -8.94
CA LEU A 9 4.97 9.29 -9.86
C LEU A 9 5.00 7.77 -9.76
N VAL A 10 3.83 7.14 -9.59
CA VAL A 10 3.72 5.68 -9.48
C VAL A 10 2.92 5.15 -10.66
N ASP A 11 3.52 4.23 -11.39
CA ASP A 11 2.89 3.54 -12.51
C ASP A 11 1.76 2.60 -12.04
N THR A 12 0.73 2.41 -12.87
CA THR A 12 -0.40 1.51 -12.64
C THR A 12 0.00 0.07 -12.36
N SER A 13 1.06 -0.42 -13.00
CA SER A 13 1.58 -1.78 -12.80
C SER A 13 1.94 -2.06 -11.35
N VAL A 14 2.49 -1.07 -10.65
CA VAL A 14 2.88 -1.16 -9.24
C VAL A 14 1.65 -1.37 -8.35
N TYR A 15 0.60 -0.58 -8.56
CA TYR A 15 -0.66 -0.73 -7.82
C TYR A 15 -1.36 -2.06 -8.13
N HIS A 16 -1.34 -2.47 -9.40
CA HIS A 16 -1.91 -3.75 -9.82
C HIS A 16 -1.23 -4.93 -9.11
N LYS A 17 0.09 -4.95 -9.02
CA LYS A 17 0.85 -5.97 -8.27
C LYS A 17 0.47 -6.03 -6.79
N LYS A 18 0.11 -4.91 -6.19
CA LYS A 18 -0.38 -4.80 -4.81
C LYS A 18 -1.91 -4.90 -4.71
N GLN A 19 -2.57 -5.47 -5.73
CA GLN A 19 -4.03 -5.71 -5.81
C GLN A 19 -4.87 -4.43 -5.72
N CYS A 20 -4.30 -3.27 -5.99
CA CYS A 20 -4.91 -1.94 -5.80
C CYS A 20 -5.47 -1.77 -4.37
N ASP A 21 -4.81 -2.34 -3.38
CA ASP A 21 -5.25 -2.29 -1.99
C ASP A 21 -4.80 -0.98 -1.32
N PHE A 22 -5.54 0.08 -1.60
CA PHE A 22 -5.31 1.41 -1.02
C PHE A 22 -5.74 1.53 0.45
N GLU A 23 -6.37 0.48 1.00
CA GLU A 23 -6.80 0.44 2.39
C GLU A 23 -5.84 -0.32 3.31
N GLY A 24 -5.04 -1.23 2.73
CA GLY A 24 -4.13 -2.10 3.49
C GLY A 24 -4.80 -3.36 4.06
N ILE A 25 -5.90 -3.82 3.44
CA ILE A 25 -6.63 -5.04 3.86
C ILE A 25 -5.76 -6.28 3.77
N THR A 26 -4.92 -6.36 2.73
CA THR A 26 -4.00 -7.48 2.45
C THR A 26 -2.57 -7.22 2.94
N ASN A 27 -2.39 -6.34 3.91
CA ASN A 27 -1.09 -5.84 4.34
C ASN A 27 -0.32 -5.08 3.25
N SER A 28 -1.04 -4.46 2.32
CA SER A 28 -0.44 -3.60 1.30
C SER A 28 0.26 -2.40 1.92
N ILE A 29 1.43 -2.06 1.39
CA ILE A 29 2.22 -0.91 1.83
C ILE A 29 1.82 0.39 1.13
N ILE A 30 0.85 0.35 0.20
CA ILE A 30 0.36 1.55 -0.52
C ILE A 30 -0.08 2.67 0.44
N PRO A 31 -0.89 2.41 1.50
CA PRO A 31 -1.26 3.47 2.43
C PRO A 31 -0.08 4.10 3.17
N MET A 32 1.00 3.32 3.39
CA MET A 32 2.21 3.82 4.04
C MET A 32 2.99 4.76 3.13
N LEU A 33 2.99 4.54 1.81
CA LEU A 33 3.61 5.45 0.85
C LEU A 33 3.06 6.87 1.02
N LEU A 34 1.73 7.04 1.07
CA LEU A 34 1.14 8.36 1.24
C LEU A 34 1.57 9.06 2.55
N GLN A 35 1.70 8.29 3.64
CA GLN A 35 2.19 8.84 4.91
C GLN A 35 3.64 9.32 4.78
N LEU A 36 4.47 8.53 4.10
CA LEU A 36 5.87 8.82 3.89
C LEU A 36 6.07 10.06 2.98
N LEU A 37 5.25 10.19 1.92
CA LEU A 37 5.25 11.37 1.06
C LEU A 37 4.86 12.63 1.84
N ARG A 38 3.83 12.55 2.67
CA ARG A 38 3.37 13.67 3.50
C ARG A 38 4.41 14.08 4.54
N ALA A 39 5.05 13.12 5.21
CA ALA A 39 6.08 13.38 6.21
C ALA A 39 7.32 14.06 5.58
N ASN A 40 7.66 13.71 4.35
CA ASN A 40 8.76 14.32 3.61
C ASN A 40 8.37 15.62 2.86
N ASN A 41 7.10 16.00 2.88
CA ASN A 41 6.56 17.08 2.06
C ASN A 41 6.81 16.87 0.55
N ILE A 42 6.72 15.62 0.08
CA ILE A 42 6.93 15.21 -1.30
C ILE A 42 5.60 15.22 -2.05
N LYS A 43 5.58 15.77 -3.26
CA LYS A 43 4.40 15.80 -4.11
C LYS A 43 4.10 14.41 -4.68
N LEU A 44 2.84 13.98 -4.59
CA LEU A 44 2.37 12.85 -5.40
C LEU A 44 1.92 13.37 -6.76
N LEU A 45 2.48 12.86 -7.85
CA LEU A 45 2.10 13.23 -9.19
C LEU A 45 0.97 12.32 -9.71
N SER A 46 0.09 12.87 -10.53
CA SER A 46 -1.01 12.15 -11.16
C SER A 46 -1.21 12.58 -12.62
N HIS A 47 -1.89 11.73 -13.39
CA HIS A 47 -2.33 12.03 -14.75
C HIS A 47 -3.74 11.45 -14.97
N PRO A 48 -4.64 12.13 -15.73
CA PRO A 48 -6.01 11.65 -15.96
C PRO A 48 -6.10 10.22 -16.52
N ILE A 49 -5.15 9.82 -17.36
CA ILE A 49 -5.07 8.47 -17.93
C ILE A 49 -4.73 7.48 -16.80
N LEU A 50 -3.67 7.72 -16.04
CA LEU A 50 -3.25 6.92 -14.89
C LEU A 50 -4.41 6.69 -13.91
N MET A 51 -5.14 7.74 -13.57
CA MET A 51 -6.28 7.69 -12.65
C MET A 51 -7.41 6.78 -13.17
N ARG A 52 -7.66 6.80 -14.49
CA ARG A 52 -8.68 5.94 -15.11
C ARG A 52 -8.25 4.47 -15.15
N GLU A 53 -6.97 4.22 -15.41
CA GLU A 53 -6.41 2.86 -15.42
C GLU A 53 -6.45 2.24 -14.04
N ILE A 54 -6.03 2.96 -12.99
CA ILE A 54 -6.10 2.47 -11.62
C ILE A 54 -7.54 2.14 -11.24
N LYS A 55 -8.52 3.01 -11.54
CA LYS A 55 -9.94 2.73 -11.29
C LYS A 55 -10.42 1.46 -11.97
N LYS A 56 -10.00 1.23 -13.22
CA LYS A 56 -10.31 -0.01 -13.94
C LYS A 56 -9.71 -1.23 -13.24
N HIS A 57 -8.47 -1.14 -12.79
CA HIS A 57 -7.79 -2.23 -12.09
C HIS A 57 -8.39 -2.51 -10.70
N ILE A 58 -8.89 -1.51 -9.99
CA ILE A 58 -9.64 -1.71 -8.74
C ILE A 58 -10.82 -2.65 -8.99
N GLY A 59 -11.67 -2.38 -10.00
CA GLY A 59 -12.82 -3.23 -10.33
C GLY A 59 -12.47 -4.66 -10.76
N GLN A 60 -11.23 -4.88 -11.20
CA GLN A 60 -10.70 -6.16 -11.64
C GLN A 60 -9.74 -6.81 -10.64
N SER A 61 -9.60 -6.26 -9.43
CA SER A 61 -8.61 -6.72 -8.45
C SER A 61 -8.88 -8.15 -7.99
N GLU A 62 -7.80 -8.85 -7.64
CA GLU A 62 -7.90 -10.21 -7.09
C GLU A 62 -8.68 -10.23 -5.76
N LEU A 63 -8.59 -9.15 -4.98
CA LEU A 63 -9.35 -9.01 -3.73
C LEU A 63 -10.86 -9.09 -3.98
N ILE A 64 -11.38 -8.38 -4.98
CA ILE A 64 -12.80 -8.44 -5.36
C ILE A 64 -13.15 -9.83 -5.87
N SER A 65 -12.29 -10.43 -6.70
CA SER A 65 -12.48 -11.79 -7.21
C SER A 65 -12.54 -12.83 -6.07
N ARG A 66 -11.69 -12.70 -5.05
CA ARG A 66 -11.71 -13.57 -3.86
C ARG A 66 -13.03 -13.46 -3.09
N ILE A 67 -13.56 -12.26 -2.91
CA ILE A 67 -14.85 -12.04 -2.25
C ILE A 67 -15.99 -12.71 -3.04
N ASN A 68 -16.02 -12.52 -4.37
CA ASN A 68 -17.03 -13.13 -5.23
C ASN A 68 -16.95 -14.66 -5.20
N ASN A 69 -15.74 -15.22 -5.18
CA ASN A 69 -15.50 -16.67 -5.04
C ASN A 69 -15.97 -17.17 -3.67
N PHE A 70 -15.70 -16.41 -2.61
CA PHE A 70 -16.16 -16.74 -1.27
C PHE A 70 -17.69 -16.73 -1.16
N GLN A 71 -18.37 -15.72 -1.71
CA GLN A 71 -19.83 -15.69 -1.79
C GLN A 71 -20.41 -16.91 -2.51
N SER A 72 -19.76 -17.32 -3.60
CA SER A 72 -20.15 -18.52 -4.35
C SER A 72 -19.94 -19.79 -3.53
N ALA A 73 -18.87 -19.87 -2.74
CA ALA A 73 -18.61 -20.99 -1.84
C ALA A 73 -19.63 -21.08 -0.70
N LEU A 74 -20.01 -19.95 -0.08
CA LEU A 74 -21.04 -19.92 0.97
C LEU A 74 -22.35 -20.59 0.54
N ARG A 75 -22.77 -20.36 -0.71
CA ARG A 75 -23.98 -20.98 -1.26
C ARG A 75 -23.89 -22.51 -1.30
N LYS A 76 -22.70 -23.06 -1.61
CA LYS A 76 -22.47 -24.51 -1.63
C LYS A 76 -22.55 -25.15 -0.24
N TYR A 77 -22.13 -24.43 0.80
CA TYR A 77 -22.08 -24.91 2.17
C TYR A 77 -23.24 -24.43 3.04
N ASN A 78 -24.36 -23.97 2.44
CA ASN A 78 -25.49 -23.40 3.17
C ASN A 78 -26.09 -24.36 4.22
N LYS A 79 -26.14 -25.67 3.94
CA LYS A 79 -26.63 -26.68 4.91
C LYS A 79 -25.75 -26.72 6.16
N GLN A 80 -24.44 -26.69 5.99
CA GLN A 80 -23.48 -26.71 7.09
C GLN A 80 -23.55 -25.38 7.91
N LEU A 81 -23.75 -24.26 7.22
CA LEU A 81 -23.94 -22.96 7.87
C LEU A 81 -25.20 -22.93 8.73
N GLN A 82 -26.29 -23.55 8.26
CA GLN A 82 -27.54 -23.67 9.05
C GLN A 82 -27.34 -24.48 10.33
N MET A 83 -26.45 -25.49 10.32
CA MET A 83 -26.13 -26.28 11.53
C MET A 83 -25.45 -25.48 12.63
N ILE A 84 -24.77 -24.37 12.27
CA ILE A 84 -24.09 -23.47 13.20
C ILE A 84 -24.87 -22.16 13.44
N GLY A 85 -26.14 -22.12 13.04
CA GLY A 85 -27.05 -21.01 13.34
C GLY A 85 -26.94 -19.79 12.43
N THR A 86 -26.34 -19.92 11.23
CA THR A 86 -26.29 -18.85 10.22
C THR A 86 -26.67 -19.39 8.83
N SER A 87 -26.79 -18.52 7.84
CA SER A 87 -27.09 -18.91 6.46
C SER A 87 -26.17 -18.24 5.46
N ALA A 88 -26.03 -18.85 4.29
CA ALA A 88 -25.30 -18.26 3.17
C ALA A 88 -25.90 -16.90 2.74
N GLU A 89 -27.21 -16.76 2.81
CA GLU A 89 -27.92 -15.52 2.48
C GLU A 89 -27.52 -14.38 3.43
N GLU A 90 -27.57 -14.64 4.74
CA GLU A 90 -27.20 -13.66 5.76
C GLU A 90 -25.74 -13.19 5.61
N LEU A 91 -24.81 -14.13 5.38
CA LEU A 91 -23.40 -13.81 5.18
C LEU A 91 -23.15 -13.06 3.86
N ASN A 92 -23.85 -13.44 2.78
CA ASN A 92 -23.76 -12.71 1.52
C ASN A 92 -24.28 -11.29 1.63
N GLN A 93 -25.39 -11.05 2.32
CA GLN A 93 -25.88 -9.68 2.57
C GLN A 93 -24.85 -8.83 3.34
N LYS A 94 -24.18 -9.40 4.33
CA LYS A 94 -23.08 -8.71 5.05
C LYS A 94 -21.91 -8.40 4.13
N LEU A 95 -21.52 -9.32 3.26
CA LEU A 95 -20.44 -9.11 2.27
C LEU A 95 -20.81 -8.06 1.22
N GLU A 96 -22.04 -8.08 0.72
CA GLU A 96 -22.55 -7.07 -0.21
C GLU A 96 -22.61 -5.67 0.43
N ALA A 97 -22.99 -5.59 1.71
CA ALA A 97 -23.00 -4.34 2.45
C ALA A 97 -21.59 -3.73 2.63
N LEU A 98 -20.53 -4.54 2.61
CA LEU A 98 -19.15 -4.04 2.61
C LEU A 98 -18.82 -3.22 1.36
N ASN A 99 -19.47 -3.52 0.22
CA ASN A 99 -19.26 -2.86 -1.07
C ASN A 99 -17.77 -2.58 -1.35
N MET A 100 -16.99 -3.65 -1.45
CA MET A 100 -15.51 -3.59 -1.48
C MET A 100 -14.97 -2.72 -2.59
N GLU A 101 -15.56 -2.78 -3.78
CA GLU A 101 -15.15 -1.96 -4.91
C GLU A 101 -15.29 -0.46 -4.60
N LYS A 102 -16.44 -0.06 -4.06
CA LYS A 102 -16.67 1.33 -3.66
C LYS A 102 -15.70 1.74 -2.55
N ARG A 103 -15.44 0.85 -1.60
CA ARG A 103 -14.52 1.11 -0.49
C ARG A 103 -13.10 1.34 -0.97
N LEU A 104 -12.56 0.46 -1.82
CA LEU A 104 -11.25 0.62 -2.43
C LEU A 104 -11.17 1.87 -3.31
N THR A 105 -12.23 2.16 -4.09
CA THR A 105 -12.30 3.38 -4.89
C THR A 105 -12.27 4.63 -4.02
N THR A 106 -12.98 4.65 -2.90
CA THR A 106 -12.96 5.77 -1.95
C THR A 106 -11.57 5.96 -1.35
N CYS A 107 -10.89 4.88 -0.95
CA CYS A 107 -9.51 4.95 -0.44
C CYS A 107 -8.53 5.45 -1.52
N PHE A 108 -8.69 5.02 -2.76
CA PHE A 108 -7.92 5.51 -3.90
C PHE A 108 -8.15 7.01 -4.15
N GLU A 109 -9.40 7.47 -4.13
CA GLU A 109 -9.72 8.89 -4.32
C GLU A 109 -9.13 9.75 -3.21
N ALA A 110 -9.18 9.29 -1.96
CA ALA A 110 -8.54 9.94 -0.82
C ALA A 110 -7.01 9.93 -0.90
N PHE A 111 -6.42 8.87 -1.47
CA PHE A 111 -4.97 8.76 -1.69
C PHE A 111 -4.47 9.84 -2.65
N TYR A 112 -5.23 10.13 -3.72
CA TYR A 112 -4.89 11.10 -4.75
C TYR A 112 -5.53 12.49 -4.56
N GLU A 113 -6.22 12.74 -3.45
CA GLU A 113 -6.96 13.99 -3.21
C GLU A 113 -6.12 15.26 -3.39
N TYR A 114 -4.85 15.20 -2.97
CA TYR A 114 -3.92 16.31 -3.05
C TYR A 114 -2.81 16.09 -4.07
N ALA A 115 -3.00 15.19 -5.01
CA ALA A 115 -2.00 14.92 -6.03
C ALA A 115 -1.88 16.08 -7.03
N THR A 116 -0.65 16.36 -7.42
CA THR A 116 -0.36 17.34 -8.46
C THR A 116 -0.56 16.71 -9.84
N VAL A 117 -1.45 17.26 -10.64
CA VAL A 117 -1.71 16.78 -12.00
C VAL A 117 -0.58 17.26 -12.92
N ILE A 118 0.12 16.32 -13.57
CA ILE A 118 1.12 16.67 -14.58
C ILE A 118 0.45 17.19 -15.86
N PRO A 119 1.12 18.05 -16.65
CA PRO A 119 0.54 18.60 -17.88
C PRO A 119 0.19 17.54 -18.91
N ASP A 120 -0.88 17.78 -19.66
CA ASP A 120 -1.21 16.95 -20.82
C ASP A 120 -0.12 17.03 -21.89
N ALA A 121 0.17 15.89 -22.51
CA ALA A 121 1.04 15.83 -23.67
C ALA A 121 0.39 16.45 -24.91
N ASN A 122 1.20 17.01 -25.81
CA ASN A 122 0.73 17.37 -27.13
C ASN A 122 0.47 16.09 -27.95
N VAL A 123 -0.72 15.97 -28.48
CA VAL A 123 -1.15 14.80 -29.26
C VAL A 123 -0.25 14.57 -30.49
N ASN A 124 0.16 15.65 -31.18
CA ASN A 124 1.02 15.52 -32.35
C ASN A 124 2.41 14.97 -31.98
N ASP A 125 2.98 15.39 -30.84
CA ASP A 125 4.27 14.90 -30.38
C ASP A 125 4.23 13.39 -30.03
N VAL A 126 3.11 12.91 -29.53
CA VAL A 126 2.89 11.48 -29.25
C VAL A 126 2.78 10.69 -30.55
N PHE A 127 2.04 11.21 -31.56
CA PHE A 127 1.96 10.58 -32.87
C PHE A 127 3.28 10.62 -33.63
N ASP A 128 4.04 11.69 -33.50
CA ASP A 128 5.38 11.76 -34.11
C ASP A 128 6.31 10.70 -33.53
N ASP A 129 6.26 10.44 -32.22
CA ASP A 129 7.01 9.34 -31.61
C ASP A 129 6.53 7.98 -32.09
N TYR A 130 5.21 7.80 -32.23
CA TYR A 130 4.62 6.57 -32.76
C TYR A 130 5.12 6.27 -34.19
N PHE A 131 5.01 7.25 -35.11
CA PHE A 131 5.41 7.05 -36.51
C PHE A 131 6.91 6.87 -36.69
N ASN A 132 7.71 7.44 -35.79
CA ASN A 132 9.17 7.33 -35.82
C ASN A 132 9.70 6.20 -34.92
N ALA A 133 8.81 5.36 -34.34
CA ALA A 133 9.16 4.26 -33.44
C ALA A 133 10.10 4.68 -32.29
N ARG A 134 9.90 5.87 -31.72
CA ARG A 134 10.65 6.35 -30.56
C ARG A 134 10.01 5.81 -29.27
N PRO A 135 10.80 5.53 -28.23
CA PRO A 135 10.28 5.05 -26.96
C PRO A 135 9.14 5.94 -26.42
N PRO A 136 8.08 5.33 -25.84
CA PRO A 136 7.89 3.91 -25.54
C PRO A 136 7.53 3.03 -26.75
N PHE A 137 7.29 3.61 -27.93
CA PHE A 137 6.97 2.86 -29.15
C PHE A 137 8.21 2.18 -29.74
N ARG A 138 8.03 0.98 -30.31
CA ARG A 138 9.06 0.22 -31.01
C ARG A 138 8.63 -0.06 -32.47
N ALA A 139 9.54 -0.37 -33.37
CA ALA A 139 9.26 -0.63 -34.77
C ALA A 139 8.41 -1.88 -35.00
N GLU A 140 8.52 -2.91 -34.14
CA GLU A 140 7.87 -4.21 -34.28
C GLU A 140 7.17 -4.64 -32.98
N GLY A 141 5.99 -5.28 -33.07
CA GLY A 141 5.25 -5.85 -31.94
C GLY A 141 3.83 -5.30 -31.72
N GLU A 142 3.12 -5.80 -30.69
CA GLU A 142 1.70 -5.49 -30.38
C GLU A 142 1.49 -4.10 -29.75
N LYS A 143 2.29 -3.12 -30.09
CA LYS A 143 2.47 -1.87 -29.36
C LYS A 143 1.41 -0.79 -29.51
N LYS A 144 0.22 -1.13 -29.96
CA LYS A 144 -0.94 -0.23 -29.93
C LYS A 144 -1.39 0.13 -28.49
N HIS A 145 -0.94 -0.61 -27.50
CA HIS A 145 -1.36 -0.44 -26.10
C HIS A 145 -0.51 0.59 -25.34
N GLU A 146 0.58 1.09 -25.92
CA GLU A 146 1.52 2.00 -25.24
C GLU A 146 1.17 3.50 -25.39
N PHE A 147 0.08 3.83 -26.08
CA PHE A 147 -0.38 5.23 -26.13
C PHE A 147 -0.67 5.84 -24.76
N PRO A 148 -1.33 5.14 -23.82
CA PRO A 148 -1.50 5.67 -22.47
C PRO A 148 -0.19 6.06 -21.82
N ASP A 149 0.81 5.16 -21.84
CA ASP A 149 2.14 5.42 -21.29
C ASP A 149 2.85 6.56 -22.00
N ALA A 150 2.79 6.63 -23.33
CA ALA A 150 3.38 7.70 -24.10
C ALA A 150 2.83 9.08 -23.71
N PHE A 151 1.51 9.20 -23.46
CA PHE A 151 0.91 10.43 -22.98
C PHE A 151 1.39 10.79 -21.57
N ILE A 152 1.45 9.83 -20.67
CA ILE A 152 1.91 10.04 -19.28
C ILE A 152 3.40 10.47 -19.29
N LEU A 153 4.25 9.75 -20.00
CA LEU A 153 5.69 10.01 -20.08
C LEU A 153 6.01 11.37 -20.73
N LYS A 154 5.29 11.76 -21.79
CA LYS A 154 5.42 13.11 -22.36
C LYS A 154 4.93 14.19 -21.40
N GLY A 155 3.83 13.94 -20.70
CA GLY A 155 3.34 14.85 -19.66
C GLY A 155 4.34 15.00 -18.54
N LEU A 156 4.97 13.92 -18.08
CA LEU A 156 6.04 13.96 -17.09
C LEU A 156 7.26 14.76 -17.58
N LYS A 157 7.67 14.55 -18.84
CA LYS A 157 8.79 15.31 -19.42
C LYS A 157 8.51 16.80 -19.41
N LYS A 158 7.29 17.21 -19.78
CA LYS A 158 6.86 18.61 -19.73
C LYS A 158 6.77 19.13 -18.29
N TYR A 159 6.42 18.28 -17.33
CA TYR A 159 6.46 18.63 -15.91
C TYR A 159 7.89 18.93 -15.45
N CYS A 160 8.86 18.07 -15.82
CA CYS A 160 10.28 18.30 -15.55
C CYS A 160 10.77 19.62 -16.14
N GLU A 161 10.43 19.93 -17.39
CA GLU A 161 10.80 21.19 -18.04
C GLU A 161 10.25 22.42 -17.30
N ASN A 162 9.06 22.33 -16.73
CA ASN A 162 8.42 23.39 -15.95
C ASN A 162 8.97 23.50 -14.52
N ASN A 163 9.63 22.46 -14.01
CA ASN A 163 10.16 22.37 -12.65
C ASN A 163 11.64 21.87 -12.69
N PRO A 164 12.57 22.69 -13.24
CA PRO A 164 13.94 22.25 -13.53
C PRO A 164 14.77 21.89 -12.30
N ASP A 165 14.38 22.37 -11.12
CA ASP A 165 15.10 22.16 -9.85
C ASP A 165 14.54 20.97 -9.05
N GLU A 166 13.47 20.29 -9.52
CA GLU A 166 12.87 19.17 -8.82
C GLU A 166 13.47 17.84 -9.23
N THR A 167 13.74 16.98 -8.27
CA THR A 167 14.09 15.57 -8.48
C THR A 167 12.83 14.71 -8.35
N ILE A 168 12.55 13.89 -9.36
CA ILE A 168 11.34 13.11 -9.46
C ILE A 168 11.67 11.61 -9.35
N LEU A 169 11.06 10.94 -8.37
CA LEU A 169 11.11 9.50 -8.28
C LEU A 169 9.94 8.90 -9.07
N VAL A 170 10.25 8.07 -10.05
CA VAL A 170 9.26 7.27 -10.79
C VAL A 170 9.35 5.83 -10.32
N ILE A 171 8.21 5.28 -9.89
CA ILE A 171 8.12 3.88 -9.48
C ILE A 171 7.38 3.14 -10.59
N SER A 172 8.10 2.37 -11.39
CA SER A 172 7.57 1.56 -12.50
C SER A 172 8.42 0.33 -12.75
N ASP A 173 7.76 -0.81 -12.91
CA ASP A 173 8.41 -2.08 -13.29
C ASP A 173 8.54 -2.22 -14.81
N ASP A 174 8.01 -1.28 -15.58
CA ASP A 174 8.07 -1.30 -17.03
C ASP A 174 9.44 -0.81 -17.54
N SER A 175 10.12 -1.68 -18.29
CA SER A 175 11.40 -1.34 -18.92
C SER A 175 11.28 -0.18 -19.92
N ASP A 176 10.13 0.01 -20.54
CA ASP A 176 9.92 1.07 -21.53
C ASP A 176 9.83 2.44 -20.86
N TRP A 177 9.30 2.51 -19.65
CA TRP A 177 9.36 3.72 -18.80
C TRP A 177 10.81 4.06 -18.44
N LYS A 178 11.58 3.07 -17.99
CA LYS A 178 12.99 3.25 -17.65
C LYS A 178 13.79 3.75 -18.85
N ASN A 179 13.66 3.08 -20.01
CA ASN A 179 14.39 3.45 -21.22
C ASN A 179 14.01 4.85 -21.73
N THR A 180 12.74 5.24 -21.62
CA THR A 180 12.25 6.57 -22.05
C THR A 180 12.77 7.70 -21.15
N LEU A 181 13.01 7.41 -19.88
CA LEU A 181 13.39 8.39 -18.85
C LEU A 181 14.90 8.40 -18.54
N GLU A 182 15.68 7.42 -19.09
CA GLU A 182 17.11 7.21 -18.77
C GLU A 182 17.97 8.47 -18.98
N GLU A 183 17.68 9.24 -20.00
CA GLU A 183 18.45 10.47 -20.33
C GLU A 183 18.03 11.66 -19.47
N ASN A 184 16.93 11.58 -18.72
CA ASN A 184 16.44 12.69 -17.91
C ASN A 184 17.09 12.69 -16.52
N LYS A 185 18.05 13.60 -16.32
CA LYS A 185 18.82 13.69 -15.06
C LYS A 185 18.00 14.05 -13.83
N GLN A 186 16.78 14.58 -14.02
CA GLN A 186 15.87 14.92 -12.91
C GLN A 186 15.07 13.70 -12.43
N VAL A 187 15.11 12.58 -13.18
CA VAL A 187 14.25 11.44 -12.92
C VAL A 187 15.06 10.24 -12.44
N ILE A 188 14.65 9.71 -11.30
CA ILE A 188 15.16 8.44 -10.76
C ILE A 188 14.07 7.40 -10.97
N VAL A 189 14.37 6.30 -11.67
CA VAL A 189 13.40 5.21 -11.89
C VAL A 189 13.75 4.02 -11.02
N ILE A 190 12.79 3.59 -10.20
CA ILE A 190 12.90 2.39 -9.35
C ILE A 190 11.76 1.44 -9.71
N SER A 191 12.09 0.15 -9.87
CA SER A 191 11.11 -0.87 -10.28
C SER A 191 10.25 -1.41 -9.15
N ASP A 192 10.66 -1.22 -7.91
CA ASP A 192 10.05 -1.82 -6.73
C ASP A 192 9.59 -0.78 -5.72
N LEU A 193 8.35 -0.95 -5.25
CA LEU A 193 7.73 -0.02 -4.29
C LEU A 193 8.45 -0.06 -2.94
N GLU A 194 8.85 -1.24 -2.48
CA GLU A 194 9.57 -1.44 -1.24
C GLU A 194 10.90 -0.70 -1.25
N ALA A 195 11.68 -0.84 -2.33
CA ALA A 195 12.95 -0.13 -2.50
C ALA A 195 12.76 1.40 -2.56
N ALA A 196 11.70 1.86 -3.25
CA ALA A 196 11.36 3.28 -3.28
C ALA A 196 11.01 3.81 -1.88
N MET A 197 10.28 3.03 -1.08
CA MET A 197 9.94 3.40 0.29
C MET A 197 11.16 3.47 1.21
N VAL A 198 12.16 2.60 1.04
CA VAL A 198 13.43 2.68 1.78
C VAL A 198 14.14 4.00 1.46
N LEU A 199 14.24 4.35 0.17
CA LEU A 199 14.86 5.61 -0.25
C LEU A 199 14.15 6.84 0.32
N LEU A 200 12.82 6.84 0.30
CA LEU A 200 12.02 7.93 0.88
C LEU A 200 12.13 7.97 2.41
N TRP A 201 12.28 6.81 3.05
CA TRP A 201 12.50 6.72 4.49
C TRP A 201 13.87 7.27 4.91
N GLU A 202 14.91 7.01 4.13
CA GLU A 202 16.26 7.54 4.37
C GLU A 202 16.29 9.07 4.31
N GLN A 203 15.42 9.67 3.51
CA GLN A 203 15.30 11.12 3.34
C GLN A 203 14.59 11.83 4.50
N LEU A 204 13.92 11.11 5.39
CA LEU A 204 13.22 11.69 6.52
C LEU A 204 14.18 12.31 7.54
N ASP A 205 13.96 13.58 7.85
CA ASP A 205 14.69 14.31 8.89
C ASP A 205 14.26 13.87 10.28
N ASP A 206 12.96 13.65 10.51
CA ASP A 206 12.40 13.17 11.79
C ASP A 206 11.65 11.84 11.62
N LYS A 207 12.41 10.76 11.74
CA LYS A 207 11.86 9.40 11.68
C LYS A 207 10.99 9.05 12.88
N ALA A 208 11.23 9.67 14.03
CA ALA A 208 10.51 9.37 15.26
C ALA A 208 9.06 9.86 15.20
N GLU A 209 8.80 11.05 14.63
CA GLU A 209 7.44 11.58 14.50
C GLU A 209 6.58 10.70 13.57
N LEU A 210 7.10 10.35 12.39
CA LEU A 210 6.38 9.47 11.46
C LEU A 210 6.12 8.11 12.11
N PHE A 211 7.10 7.58 12.82
CA PHE A 211 6.99 6.30 13.48
C PHE A 211 5.88 6.31 14.54
N GLN A 212 5.82 7.31 15.40
CA GLN A 212 4.75 7.49 16.38
C GLN A 212 3.36 7.61 15.71
N MET A 213 3.29 8.35 14.61
CA MET A 213 2.04 8.46 13.85
C MET A 213 1.59 7.11 13.27
N LEU A 214 2.50 6.30 12.73
CA LEU A 214 2.18 4.96 12.21
C LEU A 214 1.73 4.03 13.33
N LEU A 215 2.44 4.02 14.47
CA LEU A 215 2.08 3.23 15.65
C LEU A 215 0.70 3.58 16.16
N SER A 216 0.37 4.87 16.25
CA SER A 216 -0.96 5.31 16.71
C SER A 216 -2.09 4.79 15.81
N LYS A 217 -1.87 4.73 14.49
CA LYS A 217 -2.83 4.18 13.53
C LYS A 217 -2.92 2.66 13.59
N MET A 218 -1.82 1.98 13.89
CA MET A 218 -1.75 0.52 13.99
C MET A 218 -2.12 0.00 15.38
N ASN A 219 -2.30 0.87 16.37
CA ASN A 219 -2.49 0.51 17.78
C ASN A 219 -3.55 -0.60 17.97
N LYS A 220 -4.72 -0.49 17.33
CA LYS A 220 -5.77 -1.52 17.43
C LYS A 220 -5.32 -2.88 16.90
N LYS A 221 -4.56 -2.91 15.80
CA LYS A 221 -4.02 -4.15 15.22
C LYS A 221 -2.94 -4.73 16.14
N ILE A 222 -2.04 -3.89 16.62
CA ILE A 222 -0.98 -4.28 17.57
C ILE A 222 -1.59 -4.85 18.84
N CYS A 223 -2.59 -4.19 19.45
CA CYS A 223 -3.30 -4.71 20.62
C CYS A 223 -3.96 -6.07 20.35
N SER A 224 -4.56 -6.26 19.17
CA SER A 224 -5.17 -7.53 18.78
C SER A 224 -4.14 -8.65 18.64
N GLU A 225 -3.00 -8.38 18.02
CA GLU A 225 -1.93 -9.37 17.84
C GLU A 225 -1.28 -9.73 19.18
N ILE A 226 -1.03 -8.73 20.05
CA ILE A 226 -0.52 -8.97 21.41
C ILE A 226 -1.50 -9.84 22.21
N LYS A 227 -2.80 -9.53 22.14
CA LYS A 227 -3.83 -10.33 22.80
C LYS A 227 -3.85 -11.76 22.30
N ASN A 228 -3.80 -11.97 20.98
CA ASN A 228 -3.78 -13.29 20.36
C ASN A 228 -2.52 -14.08 20.76
N ALA A 229 -1.35 -13.45 20.72
CA ALA A 229 -0.11 -14.08 21.15
C ALA A 229 -0.16 -14.48 22.63
N ALA A 230 -0.64 -13.57 23.48
CA ALA A 230 -0.77 -13.83 24.92
C ALA A 230 -1.76 -14.97 25.24
N LEU A 231 -2.85 -15.11 24.48
CA LEU A 231 -3.79 -16.22 24.64
C LEU A 231 -3.20 -17.59 24.22
N CYS A 232 -2.19 -17.58 23.34
CA CYS A 232 -1.51 -18.81 22.90
C CYS A 232 -0.33 -19.22 23.81
N GLU A 233 0.11 -18.33 24.73
CA GLU A 233 1.18 -18.60 25.67
C GLU A 233 0.63 -19.27 26.95
N ALA A 234 1.32 -20.31 27.43
CA ALA A 234 1.04 -20.88 28.73
C ALA A 234 1.64 -19.98 29.81
N PHE A 235 0.82 -19.23 30.53
CA PHE A 235 1.29 -18.43 31.64
C PHE A 235 1.64 -19.33 32.86
N CYS A 236 2.92 -19.37 33.23
CA CYS A 236 3.33 -19.90 34.52
C CYS A 236 3.09 -18.84 35.58
N ILE A 237 2.13 -19.07 36.46
CA ILE A 237 1.94 -18.21 37.63
C ILE A 237 2.83 -18.74 38.73
N ASP A 238 3.92 -18.03 39.03
CA ASP A 238 4.83 -18.30 40.14
C ASP A 238 4.20 -18.03 41.51
N ALA A 239 2.94 -18.33 41.68
CA ALA A 239 2.21 -18.00 42.90
C ALA A 239 1.51 -19.23 43.50
N ILE A 240 2.13 -19.73 44.52
CA ILE A 240 1.50 -20.23 45.76
C ILE A 240 1.00 -21.66 45.76
N ASP A 241 0.53 -22.28 44.70
CA ASP A 241 0.19 -23.70 44.75
C ASP A 241 0.27 -24.36 43.35
N SER A 242 1.09 -25.38 43.22
CA SER A 242 1.40 -26.05 41.95
C SER A 242 0.25 -26.93 41.41
N THR A 243 -0.96 -26.79 41.93
CA THR A 243 -2.12 -27.61 41.61
C THR A 243 -3.33 -26.82 41.07
N ALA A 244 -3.26 -25.49 40.98
CA ALA A 244 -4.34 -24.66 40.48
C ALA A 244 -4.26 -24.54 38.95
N GLU A 245 -5.24 -25.10 38.26
CA GLU A 245 -5.49 -24.79 36.84
C GLU A 245 -6.15 -23.42 36.75
N VAL A 246 -5.49 -22.45 36.11
CA VAL A 246 -6.02 -21.11 35.88
C VAL A 246 -6.61 -21.06 34.47
N GLU A 247 -7.91 -20.90 34.38
CA GLU A 247 -8.59 -20.64 33.10
C GLU A 247 -8.61 -19.14 32.81
N ILE A 248 -7.88 -18.69 31.79
CA ILE A 248 -7.86 -17.29 31.35
C ILE A 248 -9.12 -17.02 30.53
N LYS A 249 -9.98 -16.12 30.99
CA LYS A 249 -11.21 -15.73 30.29
C LYS A 249 -11.03 -14.59 29.31
N ASP A 250 -10.27 -13.59 29.68
CA ASP A 250 -10.02 -12.44 28.82
C ASP A 250 -8.66 -11.81 29.15
N ILE A 251 -8.07 -11.20 28.14
CA ILE A 251 -6.84 -10.43 28.27
C ILE A 251 -7.12 -9.03 27.69
N LYS A 252 -6.86 -8.02 28.47
CA LYS A 252 -6.96 -6.63 28.03
C LYS A 252 -5.58 -5.99 28.02
N VAL A 253 -5.22 -5.38 26.89
CA VAL A 253 -4.01 -4.57 26.79
C VAL A 253 -4.29 -3.22 27.41
N SER A 254 -3.72 -2.94 28.58
CA SER A 254 -3.96 -1.71 29.35
C SER A 254 -3.03 -0.57 28.99
N SER A 255 -1.78 -0.88 28.62
CA SER A 255 -0.85 0.11 28.12
C SER A 255 0.16 -0.51 27.14
N ILE A 256 0.62 0.29 26.19
CA ILE A 256 1.73 -0.04 25.30
C ILE A 256 2.81 1.01 25.53
N LYS A 257 4.02 0.58 25.84
CA LYS A 257 5.21 1.43 25.83
C LYS A 257 6.08 1.02 24.67
N GLU A 258 6.58 2.01 23.97
CA GLU A 258 7.37 1.87 22.77
C GLU A 258 8.82 2.23 23.09
N ASP A 259 9.72 1.27 22.91
CA ASP A 259 11.15 1.53 22.90
C ASP A 259 11.65 1.23 21.48
N VAL A 260 12.02 2.29 20.76
CA VAL A 260 12.64 2.16 19.44
C VAL A 260 14.11 1.81 19.64
N ILE A 261 14.44 0.54 19.45
CA ILE A 261 15.84 0.11 19.40
C ILE A 261 16.26 0.18 17.93
N PRO A 262 17.13 1.10 17.54
CA PRO A 262 17.70 1.09 16.21
C PRO A 262 18.56 -0.17 16.09
N LEU A 263 18.10 -1.16 15.34
CA LEU A 263 18.94 -2.26 14.93
C LEU A 263 19.77 -1.85 13.73
N ASP A 264 20.96 -2.44 13.67
CA ASP A 264 22.00 -2.22 12.68
C ASP A 264 21.44 -2.10 11.25
N VAL A 265 21.95 -1.14 10.51
CA VAL A 265 21.47 -0.58 9.25
C VAL A 265 21.60 -1.56 8.06
N GLU A 266 22.01 -2.80 8.25
CA GLU A 266 22.18 -3.80 7.18
C GLU A 266 20.93 -4.69 6.93
N ALA A 267 19.89 -4.56 7.73
CA ALA A 267 18.67 -5.35 7.55
C ALA A 267 17.52 -4.45 7.07
N ASP A 268 16.81 -4.90 6.04
CA ASP A 268 15.61 -4.26 5.45
C ASP A 268 14.40 -4.16 6.42
N CYS A 269 14.62 -4.17 7.72
CA CYS A 269 13.57 -4.11 8.72
C CYS A 269 14.00 -3.29 9.95
N VAL A 270 13.05 -2.53 10.47
CA VAL A 270 13.16 -1.86 11.77
C VAL A 270 12.60 -2.83 12.82
N LEU A 271 13.42 -3.23 13.79
CA LEU A 271 12.94 -3.99 14.95
C LEU A 271 12.35 -2.99 15.95
N LEU A 272 11.08 -3.21 16.26
CA LEU A 272 10.37 -2.49 17.29
C LEU A 272 10.24 -3.37 18.53
N GLN A 273 10.77 -2.91 19.65
CA GLN A 273 10.46 -3.51 20.93
C GLN A 273 9.22 -2.83 21.51
N ILE A 274 8.16 -3.62 21.67
CA ILE A 274 6.93 -3.15 22.33
C ILE A 274 6.82 -3.83 23.67
N THR A 275 6.68 -3.02 24.73
CA THR A 275 6.32 -3.49 26.06
C THR A 275 4.84 -3.21 26.29
N ALA A 276 4.06 -4.26 26.50
CA ALA A 276 2.63 -4.14 26.81
C ALA A 276 2.35 -4.56 28.23
N THR A 277 1.45 -3.83 28.92
CA THR A 277 0.87 -4.25 30.18
C THR A 277 -0.45 -4.92 29.91
N LEU A 278 -0.62 -6.13 30.41
CA LEU A 278 -1.82 -6.94 30.21
C LEU A 278 -2.58 -7.06 31.53
N ASP A 279 -3.88 -6.79 31.50
CA ASP A 279 -4.79 -7.12 32.60
C ASP A 279 -5.45 -8.46 32.24
N VAL A 280 -5.28 -9.46 33.10
CA VAL A 280 -5.75 -10.82 32.86
C VAL A 280 -6.88 -11.12 33.85
N ASP A 281 -8.07 -11.41 33.33
CA ASP A 281 -9.18 -11.92 34.11
C ASP A 281 -9.20 -13.45 34.04
N GLY A 282 -9.06 -14.10 35.17
CA GLY A 282 -9.08 -15.57 35.30
C GLY A 282 -9.80 -16.04 36.55
N TYR A 283 -10.11 -17.33 36.61
CA TYR A 283 -10.57 -18.00 37.81
C TYR A 283 -9.49 -18.98 38.30
N SER A 284 -9.31 -19.01 39.62
CA SER A 284 -8.55 -20.06 40.31
C SER A 284 -9.49 -21.15 40.81
#